data_669d1ab56bb67a347f53a88495238996
#
_entry.id   669d1ab56bb67a347f53a88495238996
#
_cell.length_a   1.000
_cell.length_b   1.000
_cell.length_c   1.000
_cell.angle_alpha   90.00
_cell.angle_beta   90.00
_cell.angle_gamma   90.00
#
_symmetry.space_group_name_H-M   'P 1'
#
loop_
_entity.id
_entity.type
_entity.pdbx_description
1 polymer ?
#
loop_
_entity_poly.entity_id
_entity_poly.type
_entity_poly.pdbx_seq_one_letter_code
_entity_poly.pdbx_strand_id
1 'polypeptide(L)'
;PGTLRLDTPAGLVIAEYKQVGEHVEEVRITNVPSFLYAEGLTVECPVLGEISVDVAYGGNFYAIVDPQKNYRDMADHSANDLVAWSPVVRQRLNEKYSFAHPENPGINRLSHMLWTGAPTHPEADARNAVFYGDKAIDRSPCGTGTSARMAQLHAKGKLKEGDNFVHESIISSLFKGRVEKE
;
A
#
# COMPACT_ATOMS: atom_id res chain seq x y z
N PRO A 1 23.48 0.14 -16.82
CA PRO A 1 22.77 -0.10 -15.57
C PRO A 1 23.60 0.38 -14.38
N GLY A 2 22.91 0.82 -13.33
CA GLY A 2 23.53 1.23 -12.09
C GLY A 2 22.74 0.73 -10.88
N THR A 3 23.36 0.80 -9.70
CA THR A 3 22.74 0.38 -8.45
C THR A 3 22.95 1.46 -7.41
N LEU A 4 21.89 1.84 -6.71
CA LEU A 4 21.91 2.71 -5.54
C LEU A 4 21.50 1.90 -4.31
N ARG A 5 22.16 2.18 -3.20
CA ARG A 5 21.81 1.63 -1.88
C ARG A 5 21.35 2.79 -1.03
N LEU A 6 20.08 2.78 -0.67
CA LEU A 6 19.43 3.85 0.06
C LEU A 6 19.19 3.41 1.50
N ASP A 7 19.82 4.11 2.44
CA ASP A 7 19.53 3.94 3.86
C ASP A 7 18.29 4.77 4.20
N THR A 8 17.22 4.09 4.57
CA THR A 8 15.91 4.71 4.85
C THR A 8 15.49 4.44 6.30
N PRO A 9 14.57 5.20 6.87
CA PRO A 9 14.01 4.89 8.19
C PRO A 9 13.45 3.47 8.33
N ALA A 10 13.02 2.87 7.23
CA ALA A 10 12.50 1.50 7.19
C ALA A 10 13.61 0.43 7.05
N GLY A 11 14.83 0.83 6.70
CA GLY A 11 15.97 -0.05 6.43
C GLY A 11 16.59 0.18 5.06
N LEU A 12 17.41 -0.75 4.61
CA LEU A 12 18.11 -0.66 3.34
C LEU A 12 17.18 -0.97 2.17
N VAL A 13 17.10 -0.02 1.23
CA VAL A 13 16.41 -0.18 -0.06
C VAL A 13 17.44 -0.18 -1.17
N ILE A 14 17.35 -1.13 -2.10
CA ILE A 14 18.22 -1.24 -3.26
C ILE A 14 17.45 -0.81 -4.49
N ALA A 15 17.96 0.19 -5.21
CA ALA A 15 17.41 0.64 -6.49
C ALA A 15 18.38 0.33 -7.62
N GLU A 16 17.97 -0.56 -8.50
CA GLU A 16 18.67 -0.88 -9.75
C GLU A 16 18.03 -0.08 -10.88
N TYR A 17 18.82 0.58 -11.71
CA TYR A 17 18.27 1.39 -12.79
C TYR A 17 18.97 1.12 -14.12
N LYS A 18 18.20 1.27 -15.19
CA LYS A 18 18.67 1.23 -16.56
C LYS A 18 18.63 2.63 -17.15
N GLN A 19 19.80 3.17 -17.42
CA GLN A 19 19.97 4.50 -18.03
C GLN A 19 20.36 4.37 -19.50
N VAL A 20 19.74 5.19 -20.34
CA VAL A 20 20.07 5.34 -21.77
C VAL A 20 20.27 6.84 -22.04
N GLY A 21 21.51 7.21 -22.36
CA GLY A 21 21.89 8.61 -22.45
C GLY A 21 21.71 9.34 -21.11
N GLU A 22 20.95 10.43 -21.13
CA GLU A 22 20.64 11.22 -19.93
C GLU A 22 19.35 10.81 -19.21
N HIS A 23 18.62 9.79 -19.70
CA HIS A 23 17.34 9.37 -19.17
C HIS A 23 17.41 7.99 -18.52
N VAL A 24 16.71 7.83 -17.41
CA VAL A 24 16.45 6.53 -16.77
C VAL A 24 15.16 5.95 -17.35
N GLU A 25 15.27 4.79 -18.00
CA GLU A 25 14.13 4.12 -18.63
C GLU A 25 13.38 3.21 -17.65
N GLU A 26 14.10 2.61 -16.71
CA GLU A 26 13.54 1.62 -15.79
C GLU A 26 14.25 1.71 -14.44
N VAL A 27 13.46 1.58 -13.37
CA VAL A 27 13.97 1.44 -12.00
C VAL A 27 13.30 0.22 -11.36
N ARG A 28 14.11 -0.69 -10.84
CA ARG A 28 13.68 -1.81 -9.99
C ARG A 28 14.08 -1.53 -8.56
N ILE A 29 13.13 -1.65 -7.65
CA ILE A 29 13.37 -1.47 -6.21
C ILE A 29 13.24 -2.82 -5.51
N THR A 30 14.29 -3.26 -4.81
CA THR A 30 14.19 -4.28 -3.80
C THR A 30 13.92 -3.58 -2.47
N ASN A 31 12.70 -3.73 -1.99
CA ASN A 31 12.22 -3.05 -0.79
C ASN A 31 12.63 -3.81 0.48
N VAL A 32 12.40 -3.18 1.63
CA VAL A 32 12.51 -3.84 2.94
C VAL A 32 11.51 -5.00 3.05
N PRO A 33 11.73 -5.99 3.94
CA PRO A 33 10.77 -7.05 4.19
C PRO A 33 9.38 -6.48 4.50
N SER A 34 8.37 -7.07 3.89
CA SER A 34 6.98 -6.65 4.01
C SER A 34 6.15 -7.79 4.60
N PHE A 35 5.16 -7.47 5.44
CA PHE A 35 4.38 -8.47 6.14
C PHE A 35 2.95 -8.01 6.44
N LEU A 36 2.03 -8.95 6.57
CA LEU A 36 0.71 -8.71 7.13
C LEU A 36 0.84 -8.62 8.65
N TYR A 37 0.42 -7.49 9.22
CA TYR A 37 0.52 -7.22 10.66
C TYR A 37 -0.73 -7.66 11.41
N ALA A 38 -1.91 -7.34 10.91
CA ALA A 38 -3.19 -7.70 11.51
C ALA A 38 -4.30 -7.79 10.46
N GLU A 39 -5.27 -8.65 10.71
CA GLU A 39 -6.45 -8.83 9.86
C GLU A 39 -7.74 -8.44 10.58
N GLY A 40 -8.70 -7.89 9.83
CA GLY A 40 -10.06 -7.70 10.30
C GLY A 40 -10.23 -6.70 11.44
N LEU A 41 -9.35 -5.71 11.55
CA LEU A 41 -9.51 -4.65 12.56
C LEU A 41 -10.72 -3.78 12.22
N THR A 42 -11.62 -3.57 13.18
CA THR A 42 -12.83 -2.77 12.95
C THR A 42 -12.65 -1.32 13.38
N VAL A 43 -13.18 -0.42 12.57
CA VAL A 43 -13.13 1.02 12.80
C VAL A 43 -14.34 1.71 12.19
N GLU A 44 -14.83 2.77 12.85
CA GLU A 44 -15.86 3.64 12.31
C GLU A 44 -15.28 4.58 11.24
N CYS A 45 -15.85 4.51 10.05
CA CYS A 45 -15.57 5.42 8.93
C CYS A 45 -16.73 6.43 8.81
N PRO A 46 -16.46 7.73 8.64
CA PRO A 46 -17.51 8.69 8.31
C PRO A 46 -18.30 8.21 7.09
N VAL A 47 -19.64 8.37 7.12
CA VAL A 47 -20.56 8.00 6.04
C VAL A 47 -20.71 6.48 5.83
N LEU A 48 -19.64 5.70 5.83
CA LEU A 48 -19.70 4.25 5.59
C LEU A 48 -20.11 3.45 6.84
N GLY A 49 -19.98 4.03 8.05
CA GLY A 49 -20.17 3.31 9.31
C GLY A 49 -18.99 2.39 9.63
N GLU A 50 -19.23 1.31 10.38
CA GLU A 50 -18.15 0.39 10.73
C GLU A 50 -17.63 -0.36 9.51
N ILE A 51 -16.31 -0.27 9.30
CA ILE A 51 -15.57 -1.01 8.28
C ILE A 51 -14.50 -1.89 8.92
N SER A 52 -14.15 -2.95 8.20
CA SER A 52 -13.04 -3.84 8.52
C SER A 52 -11.83 -3.49 7.67
N VAL A 53 -10.65 -3.48 8.26
CA VAL A 53 -9.39 -3.22 7.58
C VAL A 53 -8.35 -4.27 7.95
N ASP A 54 -7.48 -4.60 7.01
CA ASP A 54 -6.25 -5.29 7.31
C ASP A 54 -5.12 -4.27 7.47
N VAL A 55 -4.13 -4.59 8.28
CA VAL A 55 -2.94 -3.76 8.42
C VAL A 55 -1.72 -4.52 7.97
N ALA A 56 -1.01 -3.97 6.99
CA ALA A 56 0.22 -4.53 6.47
C ALA A 56 1.36 -3.50 6.46
N TYR A 57 2.58 -4.00 6.51
CA TYR A 57 3.81 -3.21 6.45
C TYR A 57 4.51 -3.44 5.11
N GLY A 58 4.99 -2.35 4.49
CA GLY A 58 5.76 -2.39 3.24
C GLY A 58 6.84 -1.30 3.19
N GLY A 59 7.31 -0.87 4.37
CA GLY A 59 8.16 0.31 4.60
C GLY A 59 7.44 1.39 5.41
N ASN A 60 6.11 1.31 5.45
CA ASN A 60 5.19 2.02 6.35
C ASN A 60 4.04 1.08 6.69
N PHE A 61 3.29 1.38 7.76
CA PHE A 61 2.04 0.69 8.05
C PHE A 61 0.88 1.27 7.23
N TYR A 62 0.14 0.38 6.58
CA TYR A 62 -1.02 0.66 5.75
C TYR A 62 -2.26 -0.01 6.33
N ALA A 63 -3.33 0.75 6.56
CA ALA A 63 -4.66 0.16 6.69
C ALA A 63 -5.26 -0.05 5.30
N ILE A 64 -5.52 -1.28 4.95
CA ILE A 64 -6.02 -1.72 3.65
C ILE A 64 -7.52 -1.96 3.78
N VAL A 65 -8.28 -1.22 3.00
CA VAL A 65 -9.75 -1.34 2.92
C VAL A 65 -10.10 -2.13 1.68
N ASP A 66 -10.45 -3.39 1.86
CA ASP A 66 -10.94 -4.25 0.79
C ASP A 66 -12.48 -4.11 0.60
N PRO A 67 -13.04 -4.47 -0.57
CA PRO A 67 -14.47 -4.51 -0.80
C PRO A 67 -15.21 -5.29 0.27
N GLN A 68 -16.27 -4.70 0.81
CA GLN A 68 -17.09 -5.24 1.89
C GLN A 68 -18.53 -4.69 1.81
N LYS A 69 -19.41 -5.05 2.74
CA LYS A 69 -20.84 -4.75 2.69
C LYS A 69 -21.16 -3.27 2.40
N ASN A 70 -20.44 -2.35 3.05
CA ASN A 70 -20.67 -0.91 3.00
C ASN A 70 -19.57 -0.13 2.24
N TYR A 71 -18.63 -0.85 1.64
CA TYR A 71 -17.60 -0.33 0.73
C TYR A 71 -17.37 -1.34 -0.39
N ARG A 72 -17.87 -1.08 -1.59
CA ARG A 72 -17.79 -2.03 -2.71
C ARG A 72 -16.54 -1.82 -3.55
N ASP A 73 -16.25 -0.56 -3.87
CA ASP A 73 -15.13 -0.21 -4.74
C ASP A 73 -14.71 1.24 -4.51
N MET A 74 -13.43 1.54 -4.67
CA MET A 74 -12.95 2.92 -4.65
C MET A 74 -13.55 3.79 -5.76
N ALA A 75 -13.98 3.18 -6.86
CA ALA A 75 -14.59 3.88 -7.99
C ALA A 75 -16.01 4.39 -7.69
N ASP A 76 -16.66 3.90 -6.64
CA ASP A 76 -17.97 4.39 -6.19
C ASP A 76 -17.86 5.73 -5.43
N HIS A 77 -16.65 6.19 -5.17
CA HIS A 77 -16.36 7.36 -4.35
C HIS A 77 -15.43 8.34 -5.06
N SER A 78 -15.60 9.61 -4.78
CA SER A 78 -14.67 10.61 -5.29
C SER A 78 -13.34 10.58 -4.54
N ALA A 79 -12.27 11.08 -5.17
CA ALA A 79 -11.00 11.26 -4.48
C ALA A 79 -11.13 12.16 -3.23
N ASN A 80 -12.04 13.15 -3.28
CA ASN A 80 -12.32 14.04 -2.14
C ASN A 80 -12.96 13.28 -0.96
N ASP A 81 -13.82 12.29 -1.23
CA ASP A 81 -14.39 11.45 -0.18
C ASP A 81 -13.30 10.66 0.53
N LEU A 82 -12.44 9.99 -0.24
CA LEU A 82 -11.31 9.22 0.29
C LEU A 82 -10.34 10.10 1.09
N VAL A 83 -10.07 11.33 0.62
CA VAL A 83 -9.24 12.30 1.34
C VAL A 83 -9.92 12.76 2.64
N ALA A 84 -11.23 12.94 2.64
CA ALA A 84 -11.97 13.37 3.84
C ALA A 84 -12.05 12.27 4.90
N TRP A 85 -12.24 11.01 4.51
CA TRP A 85 -12.40 9.88 5.43
C TRP A 85 -11.07 9.37 6.00
N SER A 86 -10.04 9.35 5.19
CA SER A 86 -8.76 8.71 5.52
C SER A 86 -8.12 9.22 6.81
N PRO A 87 -7.99 10.53 7.08
CA PRO A 87 -7.39 11.01 8.32
C PRO A 87 -8.20 10.61 9.55
N VAL A 88 -9.53 10.59 9.44
CA VAL A 88 -10.43 10.21 10.55
C VAL A 88 -10.29 8.72 10.87
N VAL A 89 -10.33 7.87 9.83
CA VAL A 89 -10.17 6.42 9.99
C VAL A 89 -8.78 6.09 10.56
N ARG A 90 -7.74 6.69 10.00
CA ARG A 90 -6.35 6.52 10.46
C ARG A 90 -6.18 6.93 11.93
N GLN A 91 -6.75 8.06 12.32
CA GLN A 91 -6.70 8.54 13.71
C GLN A 91 -7.38 7.54 14.65
N ARG A 92 -8.61 7.13 14.33
CA ARG A 92 -9.38 6.17 15.14
C ARG A 92 -8.68 4.82 15.28
N LEU A 93 -8.03 4.34 14.20
CA LEU A 93 -7.22 3.11 14.27
C LEU A 93 -6.03 3.27 15.22
N ASN A 94 -5.31 4.39 15.17
CA ASN A 94 -4.19 4.65 16.08
C ASN A 94 -4.62 4.88 17.54
N GLU A 95 -5.85 5.34 17.77
CA GLU A 95 -6.42 5.49 19.12
C GLU A 95 -6.88 4.15 19.70
N LYS A 96 -7.41 3.28 18.84
CA LYS A 96 -7.99 1.99 19.25
C LYS A 96 -6.95 0.86 19.32
N TYR A 97 -5.93 0.90 18.46
CA TYR A 97 -4.94 -0.17 18.33
C TYR A 97 -3.52 0.38 18.41
N SER A 98 -2.59 -0.47 18.85
CA SER A 98 -1.16 -0.17 18.86
C SER A 98 -0.48 -0.85 17.70
N PHE A 99 0.38 -0.12 17.01
CA PHE A 99 1.19 -0.61 15.90
C PHE A 99 2.67 -0.46 16.25
N ALA A 100 3.47 -1.50 16.03
CA ALA A 100 4.91 -1.44 16.22
C ALA A 100 5.59 -2.44 15.28
N HIS A 101 6.63 -1.97 14.60
CA HIS A 101 7.47 -2.86 13.81
C HIS A 101 8.25 -3.79 14.75
N PRO A 102 8.27 -5.12 14.50
CA PRO A 102 8.86 -6.08 15.44
C PRO A 102 10.35 -5.85 15.73
N GLU A 103 11.10 -5.34 14.74
CA GLU A 103 12.55 -5.13 14.84
C GLU A 103 12.95 -3.65 14.97
N ASN A 104 12.03 -2.71 14.74
CA ASN A 104 12.29 -1.28 14.84
C ASN A 104 11.20 -0.55 15.62
N PRO A 105 11.31 -0.42 16.94
CA PRO A 105 10.30 0.25 17.77
C PRO A 105 10.05 1.72 17.42
N GLY A 106 10.94 2.36 16.68
CA GLY A 106 10.77 3.72 16.18
C GLY A 106 9.66 3.81 15.11
N ILE A 107 9.30 2.68 14.47
CA ILE A 107 8.19 2.59 13.52
C ILE A 107 6.97 2.04 14.30
N ASN A 108 6.21 2.94 14.88
CA ASN A 108 5.16 2.59 15.86
C ASN A 108 3.82 3.26 15.58
N ARG A 109 3.53 3.59 14.33
CA ARG A 109 2.30 4.30 13.96
C ARG A 109 1.78 3.85 12.60
N LEU A 110 0.47 3.67 12.51
CA LEU A 110 -0.23 3.58 11.24
C LEU A 110 -0.25 4.95 10.57
N SER A 111 0.37 5.06 9.40
CA SER A 111 0.60 6.34 8.72
C SER A 111 -0.21 6.51 7.44
N HIS A 112 -0.63 5.42 6.80
CA HIS A 112 -1.26 5.42 5.48
C HIS A 112 -2.57 4.66 5.46
N MET A 113 -3.47 5.09 4.56
CA MET A 113 -4.67 4.34 4.18
C MET A 113 -4.54 3.87 2.74
N LEU A 114 -4.97 2.66 2.44
CA LEU A 114 -4.97 2.09 1.10
C LEU A 114 -6.38 1.58 0.79
N TRP A 115 -7.09 2.32 -0.06
CA TRP A 115 -8.41 1.97 -0.54
C TRP A 115 -8.27 1.13 -1.80
N THR A 116 -8.89 -0.05 -1.84
CA THR A 116 -8.78 -0.96 -2.97
C THR A 116 -10.01 -0.91 -3.86
N GLY A 117 -9.86 -1.32 -5.10
CA GLY A 117 -10.95 -1.44 -6.07
C GLY A 117 -10.59 -2.38 -7.21
N ALA A 118 -11.57 -2.63 -8.07
CA ALA A 118 -11.36 -3.41 -9.27
C ALA A 118 -10.43 -2.67 -10.25
N PRO A 119 -9.52 -3.38 -10.92
CA PRO A 119 -8.65 -2.76 -11.92
C PRO A 119 -9.48 -2.29 -13.12
N THR A 120 -9.07 -1.17 -13.71
CA THR A 120 -9.63 -0.66 -14.96
C THR A 120 -8.65 -0.79 -16.13
N HIS A 121 -7.37 -0.89 -15.84
CA HIS A 121 -6.34 -1.15 -16.84
C HIS A 121 -6.28 -2.66 -17.16
N PRO A 122 -6.21 -3.07 -18.43
CA PRO A 122 -6.28 -4.49 -18.83
C PRO A 122 -5.10 -5.34 -18.33
N GLU A 123 -3.96 -4.73 -18.01
CA GLU A 123 -2.80 -5.44 -17.46
C GLU A 123 -2.78 -5.49 -15.92
N ALA A 124 -3.69 -4.80 -15.24
CA ALA A 124 -3.63 -4.68 -13.79
C ALA A 124 -4.36 -5.84 -13.08
N ASP A 125 -3.75 -6.33 -12.01
CA ASP A 125 -4.33 -7.35 -11.14
C ASP A 125 -5.20 -6.73 -10.04
N ALA A 126 -4.86 -5.52 -9.60
CA ALA A 126 -5.59 -4.78 -8.58
C ALA A 126 -5.41 -3.26 -8.76
N ARG A 127 -6.30 -2.50 -8.15
CA ARG A 127 -6.27 -1.03 -8.16
C ARG A 127 -6.32 -0.47 -6.75
N ASN A 128 -5.66 0.66 -6.53
CA ASN A 128 -5.69 1.34 -5.25
C ASN A 128 -5.74 2.87 -5.35
N ALA A 129 -6.12 3.47 -4.22
CA ALA A 129 -5.87 4.87 -3.90
C ALA A 129 -5.19 4.93 -2.53
N VAL A 130 -3.98 5.46 -2.48
CA VAL A 130 -3.22 5.58 -1.24
C VAL A 130 -3.31 7.00 -0.71
N PHE A 131 -3.83 7.13 0.52
CA PHE A 131 -3.81 8.38 1.26
C PHE A 131 -2.57 8.44 2.17
N TYR A 132 -1.86 9.56 2.10
CA TYR A 132 -0.69 9.84 2.94
C TYR A 132 -0.66 11.30 3.40
N GLY A 133 0.19 11.59 4.39
CA GLY A 133 0.24 12.94 4.96
C GLY A 133 -1.11 13.35 5.54
N ASP A 134 -1.54 14.57 5.28
CA ASP A 134 -2.77 15.13 5.85
C ASP A 134 -3.91 15.32 4.84
N LYS A 135 -3.60 15.43 3.54
CA LYS A 135 -4.60 15.76 2.51
C LYS A 135 -4.26 15.22 1.12
N ALA A 136 -3.37 14.24 1.00
CA ALA A 136 -2.88 13.81 -0.30
C ALA A 136 -3.30 12.38 -0.64
N ILE A 137 -3.69 12.18 -1.90
CA ILE A 137 -3.78 10.87 -2.55
C ILE A 137 -2.58 10.72 -3.49
N ASP A 138 -1.91 9.59 -3.41
CA ASP A 138 -0.80 9.25 -4.31
C ASP A 138 -1.33 9.08 -5.75
N ARG A 139 -0.68 9.71 -6.69
CA ARG A 139 -0.98 9.55 -8.12
C ARG A 139 -0.37 8.27 -8.69
N SER A 140 0.66 7.75 -8.02
CA SER A 140 1.24 6.44 -8.33
C SER A 140 0.51 5.32 -7.56
N PRO A 141 0.74 4.04 -7.90
CA PRO A 141 0.26 2.92 -7.07
C PRO A 141 0.87 2.87 -5.68
N CYS A 142 1.85 3.74 -5.36
CA CYS A 142 2.66 3.78 -4.15
C CYS A 142 3.58 2.54 -4.00
N GLY A 143 4.90 2.75 -3.95
CA GLY A 143 5.88 1.65 -3.88
C GLY A 143 5.76 0.82 -2.60
N THR A 144 5.79 1.48 -1.45
CA THR A 144 5.64 0.83 -0.13
C THR A 144 4.20 0.32 0.09
N GLY A 145 3.19 1.02 -0.46
CA GLY A 145 1.80 0.55 -0.47
C GLY A 145 1.59 -0.70 -1.32
N THR A 146 2.24 -0.79 -2.49
CA THR A 146 2.23 -1.99 -3.32
C THR A 146 2.90 -3.17 -2.60
N SER A 147 4.03 -2.94 -1.91
CA SER A 147 4.68 -3.97 -1.10
C SER A 147 3.78 -4.45 0.05
N ALA A 148 3.12 -3.55 0.77
CA ALA A 148 2.16 -3.90 1.82
C ALA A 148 0.97 -4.69 1.27
N ARG A 149 0.44 -4.30 0.09
CA ARG A 149 -0.65 -5.04 -0.58
C ARG A 149 -0.22 -6.44 -1.00
N MET A 150 0.96 -6.58 -1.57
CA MET A 150 1.52 -7.89 -1.96
C MET A 150 1.71 -8.78 -0.73
N ALA A 151 2.21 -8.26 0.39
CA ALA A 151 2.35 -8.99 1.63
C ALA A 151 0.99 -9.45 2.20
N GLN A 152 -0.04 -8.62 2.15
CA GLN A 152 -1.40 -8.99 2.53
C GLN A 152 -1.93 -10.12 1.63
N LEU A 153 -1.79 -10.00 0.31
CA LEU A 153 -2.27 -11.00 -0.64
C LEU A 153 -1.51 -12.32 -0.50
N HIS A 154 -0.21 -12.25 -0.25
CA HIS A 154 0.62 -13.42 -0.01
C HIS A 154 0.18 -14.16 1.27
N ALA A 155 0.06 -13.47 2.39
CA ALA A 155 -0.41 -14.06 3.64
C ALA A 155 -1.80 -14.70 3.52
N LYS A 156 -2.67 -14.17 2.64
CA LYS A 156 -3.99 -14.73 2.33
C LYS A 156 -3.95 -15.84 1.25
N GLY A 157 -2.77 -16.27 0.81
CA GLY A 157 -2.60 -17.32 -0.19
C GLY A 157 -3.04 -16.94 -1.61
N LYS A 158 -3.23 -15.64 -1.87
CA LYS A 158 -3.67 -15.12 -3.19
C LYS A 158 -2.50 -14.73 -4.10
N LEU A 159 -1.30 -14.64 -3.56
CA LEU A 159 -0.06 -14.33 -4.28
C LEU A 159 1.05 -15.23 -3.72
N LYS A 160 1.87 -15.81 -4.58
CA LYS A 160 2.95 -16.73 -4.18
C LYS A 160 4.32 -16.14 -4.50
N GLU A 161 5.36 -16.72 -3.91
CA GLU A 161 6.73 -16.42 -4.30
C GLU A 161 6.92 -16.64 -5.80
N GLY A 162 7.56 -15.68 -6.46
CA GLY A 162 7.78 -15.66 -7.91
C GLY A 162 6.61 -15.11 -8.74
N ASP A 163 5.42 -14.95 -8.16
CA ASP A 163 4.28 -14.37 -8.88
C ASP A 163 4.50 -12.89 -9.18
N ASN A 164 4.14 -12.49 -10.39
CA ASN A 164 4.06 -11.08 -10.77
C ASN A 164 2.74 -10.48 -10.30
N PHE A 165 2.78 -9.19 -9.98
CA PHE A 165 1.63 -8.41 -9.56
C PHE A 165 1.68 -7.03 -10.21
N VAL A 166 0.63 -6.66 -10.92
CA VAL A 166 0.50 -5.35 -11.56
C VAL A 166 -0.52 -4.52 -10.80
N HIS A 167 -0.08 -3.45 -10.19
CA HIS A 167 -0.89 -2.58 -9.35
C HIS A 167 -1.20 -1.28 -10.08
N GLU A 168 -2.47 -0.93 -10.17
CA GLU A 168 -2.98 0.28 -10.82
C GLU A 168 -3.26 1.36 -9.77
N SER A 169 -2.92 2.60 -10.08
CA SER A 169 -3.24 3.77 -9.26
C SER A 169 -4.61 4.36 -9.57
N ILE A 170 -5.01 5.36 -8.78
CA ILE A 170 -6.25 6.13 -9.02
C ILE A 170 -6.29 6.81 -10.40
N ILE A 171 -5.14 7.15 -10.97
CA ILE A 171 -5.01 7.74 -12.32
C ILE A 171 -4.59 6.73 -13.39
N SER A 172 -4.70 5.43 -13.10
CA SER A 172 -4.35 4.31 -14.01
C SER A 172 -2.86 4.24 -14.39
N SER A 173 -1.95 4.78 -13.59
CA SER A 173 -0.53 4.46 -13.71
C SER A 173 -0.25 3.07 -13.11
N LEU A 174 0.76 2.36 -13.60
CA LEU A 174 1.05 0.99 -13.21
C LEU A 174 2.41 0.85 -12.52
N PHE A 175 2.43 0.05 -11.46
CA PHE A 175 3.66 -0.55 -10.93
C PHE A 175 3.62 -2.06 -11.14
N LYS A 176 4.77 -2.63 -11.48
CA LYS A 176 4.97 -4.08 -11.59
C LYS A 176 5.79 -4.54 -10.40
N GLY A 177 5.25 -5.45 -9.63
CA GLY A 177 5.91 -6.05 -8.47
C GLY A 177 6.04 -7.56 -8.61
N ARG A 178 6.89 -8.15 -7.79
CA ARG A 178 7.05 -9.59 -7.65
C ARG A 178 7.41 -9.94 -6.22
N VAL A 179 6.86 -11.02 -5.70
CA VAL A 179 7.32 -11.61 -4.44
C VAL A 179 8.62 -12.34 -4.71
N GLU A 180 9.74 -11.84 -4.18
CA GLU A 180 11.07 -12.40 -4.46
C GLU A 180 11.41 -13.55 -3.52
N LYS A 181 11.02 -13.43 -2.25
CA LYS A 181 11.32 -14.41 -1.20
C LYS A 181 10.33 -14.25 -0.05
N GLU A 182 9.94 -15.37 0.52
CA GLU A 182 9.19 -15.50 1.76
C GLU A 182 10.11 -15.47 3.01
#